data_9419280fd3fd2d196aff8ebd078c77e0
#
_entry.id   9419280fd3fd2d196aff8ebd078c77e0
#
_cell.length_a   1.000
_cell.length_b   1.000
_cell.length_c   1.000
_cell.angle_alpha   90.00
_cell.angle_beta   90.00
_cell.angle_gamma   90.00
#
_symmetry.space_group_name_H-M   'P 1'
#
loop_
_entity.id
_entity.type
_entity.pdbx_description
1 polymer ?
#
loop_
_entity_poly.entity_id
_entity_poly.type
_entity_poly.pdbx_seq_one_letter_code
_entity_poly.pdbx_strand_id
1 'polypeptide(L)'
;MPVWQEYLLVSGLIFLLASLRYLVMTSGYYAVVYRLFEERFSKFKINPEKPTAKDMAHEIKWGLANKLNFLFYGLLIYWLYDHGHLALYFEWDAYPWWYGWLIIPVLLFLHDAYFFWSHYLMHKEPFRRLTRHNVHHGVVNVSPFSAFSVHPAEGFVELAFRPVILVLVPLHPLTLGIFLIITFSLNVIGHSGYEFFPRGYTTSVFTKFGSSASFHYLHHKNGSTNFGLFLCFWDRMMGTMNPDYEEFFEARAKHNKFKLPTPD
;
A
#
# COMPACT_ATOMS: atom_id res chain seq x y z
N MET A 1 -27.09 22.56 -12.43
CA MET A 1 -26.68 22.42 -11.02
C MET A 1 -25.62 23.49 -10.74
N PRO A 2 -25.61 24.17 -9.61
CA PRO A 2 -24.51 25.09 -9.26
C PRO A 2 -23.18 24.34 -9.23
N VAL A 3 -22.11 24.96 -9.73
CA VAL A 3 -20.77 24.34 -9.83
C VAL A 3 -20.27 23.69 -8.52
N TRP A 4 -20.46 24.35 -7.39
CA TRP A 4 -20.04 23.81 -6.09
C TRP A 4 -20.76 22.50 -5.71
N GLN A 5 -22.00 22.28 -6.15
CA GLN A 5 -22.73 21.03 -5.91
C GLN A 5 -22.11 19.87 -6.69
N GLU A 6 -21.63 20.14 -7.91
CA GLU A 6 -20.94 19.14 -8.72
C GLU A 6 -19.62 18.71 -8.04
N TYR A 7 -18.83 19.66 -7.56
CA TYR A 7 -17.60 19.36 -6.81
C TYR A 7 -17.86 18.50 -5.57
N LEU A 8 -18.89 18.85 -4.79
CA LEU A 8 -19.26 18.05 -3.63
C LEU A 8 -19.76 16.66 -3.99
N LEU A 9 -20.55 16.54 -5.06
CA LEU A 9 -21.04 15.25 -5.54
C LEU A 9 -19.88 14.34 -5.98
N VAL A 10 -18.97 14.84 -6.82
CA VAL A 10 -17.83 14.07 -7.30
C VAL A 10 -16.92 13.67 -6.15
N SER A 11 -16.60 14.60 -5.24
CA SER A 11 -15.80 14.31 -4.06
C SER A 11 -16.46 13.28 -3.14
N GLY A 12 -17.78 13.39 -2.93
CA GLY A 12 -18.56 12.42 -2.16
C GLY A 12 -18.58 11.02 -2.81
N LEU A 13 -18.68 10.95 -4.14
CA LEU A 13 -18.59 9.69 -4.87
C LEU A 13 -17.20 9.07 -4.74
N ILE A 14 -16.12 9.85 -4.85
CA ILE A 14 -14.74 9.38 -4.65
C ILE A 14 -14.57 8.82 -3.24
N PHE A 15 -15.05 9.52 -2.22
CA PHE A 15 -15.04 9.05 -0.83
C PHE A 15 -15.81 7.73 -0.66
N LEU A 16 -17.02 7.64 -1.19
CA LEU A 16 -17.88 6.47 -1.09
C LEU A 16 -17.21 5.26 -1.78
N LEU A 17 -16.74 5.43 -3.01
CA LEU A 17 -16.07 4.38 -3.77
C LEU A 17 -14.76 3.93 -3.11
N ALA A 18 -13.97 4.85 -2.56
CA ALA A 18 -12.76 4.51 -1.82
C ALA A 18 -13.06 3.73 -0.54
N SER A 19 -14.13 4.10 0.18
CA SER A 19 -14.58 3.41 1.39
C SER A 19 -15.12 2.01 1.08
N LEU A 20 -15.95 1.90 0.04
CA LEU A 20 -16.51 0.63 -0.41
C LEU A 20 -15.40 -0.31 -0.89
N ARG A 21 -14.47 0.17 -1.73
CA ARG A 21 -13.31 -0.60 -2.17
C ARG A 21 -12.51 -1.12 -0.98
N TYR A 22 -12.22 -0.26 0.01
CA TYR A 22 -11.50 -0.66 1.21
C TYR A 22 -12.21 -1.82 1.92
N LEU A 23 -13.50 -1.65 2.24
CA LEU A 23 -14.25 -2.67 2.96
C LEU A 23 -14.38 -3.98 2.16
N VAL A 24 -14.72 -3.90 0.87
CA VAL A 24 -14.92 -5.10 0.03
C VAL A 24 -13.62 -5.87 -0.15
N MET A 25 -12.52 -5.20 -0.51
CA MET A 25 -11.27 -5.89 -0.79
C MET A 25 -10.61 -6.44 0.47
N THR A 26 -10.59 -5.69 1.58
CA THR A 26 -9.98 -6.18 2.82
C THR A 26 -10.82 -7.28 3.48
N SER A 27 -12.17 -7.14 3.48
CA SER A 27 -13.06 -8.18 4.00
C SER A 27 -13.02 -9.44 3.13
N GLY A 28 -12.99 -9.28 1.79
CA GLY A 28 -12.85 -10.38 0.85
C GLY A 28 -11.56 -11.16 1.08
N TYR A 29 -10.44 -10.44 1.20
CA TYR A 29 -9.15 -11.06 1.51
C TYR A 29 -9.19 -11.78 2.88
N TYR A 30 -9.73 -11.13 3.91
CA TYR A 30 -9.89 -11.73 5.24
C TYR A 30 -10.76 -12.99 5.17
N ALA A 31 -11.89 -12.93 4.49
CA ALA A 31 -12.78 -14.07 4.33
C ALA A 31 -12.09 -15.26 3.66
N VAL A 32 -11.35 -15.01 2.57
CA VAL A 32 -10.63 -16.06 1.84
C VAL A 32 -9.52 -16.68 2.69
N VAL A 33 -8.65 -15.85 3.26
CA VAL A 33 -7.40 -16.33 3.89
C VAL A 33 -7.62 -16.78 5.34
N TYR A 34 -8.46 -16.06 6.09
CA TYR A 34 -8.62 -16.30 7.54
C TYR A 34 -9.84 -17.14 7.91
N ARG A 35 -10.76 -17.40 6.93
CA ARG A 35 -11.99 -18.17 7.18
C ARG A 35 -12.15 -19.35 6.24
N LEU A 36 -12.25 -19.10 4.91
CA LEU A 36 -12.59 -20.16 3.94
C LEU A 36 -11.46 -21.17 3.75
N PHE A 37 -10.21 -20.70 3.71
CA PHE A 37 -9.03 -21.54 3.45
C PHE A 37 -8.00 -21.47 4.58
N GLU A 38 -8.44 -21.21 5.80
CA GLU A 38 -7.56 -21.06 6.96
C GLU A 38 -6.59 -22.23 7.15
N GLU A 39 -7.08 -23.46 7.12
CA GLU A 39 -6.24 -24.67 7.29
C GLU A 39 -5.16 -24.76 6.21
N ARG A 40 -5.53 -24.44 4.95
CA ARG A 40 -4.60 -24.46 3.82
C ARG A 40 -3.49 -23.40 3.98
N PHE A 41 -3.84 -22.22 4.49
CA PHE A 41 -2.91 -21.10 4.61
C PHE A 41 -2.22 -20.99 5.97
N SER A 42 -2.66 -21.73 7.00
CA SER A 42 -2.11 -21.66 8.36
C SER A 42 -0.59 -21.78 8.42
N LYS A 43 -0.01 -22.63 7.56
CA LYS A 43 1.45 -22.87 7.47
C LYS A 43 2.27 -21.68 6.96
N PHE A 44 1.62 -20.68 6.31
CA PHE A 44 2.25 -19.47 5.80
C PHE A 44 2.12 -18.29 6.76
N LYS A 45 1.48 -18.50 7.91
CA LYS A 45 1.22 -17.46 8.89
C LYS A 45 2.52 -16.97 9.53
N ILE A 46 2.70 -15.64 9.57
CA ILE A 46 3.90 -15.00 10.11
C ILE A 46 3.84 -15.03 11.66
N ASN A 47 2.72 -14.57 12.23
CA ASN A 47 2.46 -14.63 13.64
C ASN A 47 1.45 -15.75 13.94
N PRO A 48 1.72 -16.70 14.90
CA PRO A 48 0.79 -17.74 15.27
C PRO A 48 -0.55 -17.21 15.79
N GLU A 49 -0.55 -16.07 16.47
CA GLU A 49 -1.75 -15.44 17.00
C GLU A 49 -2.63 -14.83 15.91
N LYS A 50 -3.95 -14.95 16.04
CA LYS A 50 -4.90 -14.26 15.16
C LYS A 50 -5.15 -12.85 15.66
N PRO A 51 -5.40 -11.88 14.75
CA PRO A 51 -5.92 -10.58 15.14
C PRO A 51 -7.21 -10.73 15.94
N THR A 52 -7.34 -10.01 17.04
CA THR A 52 -8.57 -10.02 17.82
C THR A 52 -9.68 -9.20 17.15
N ALA A 53 -10.94 -9.44 17.53
CA ALA A 53 -12.05 -8.61 17.05
C ALA A 53 -11.87 -7.12 17.44
N LYS A 54 -11.23 -6.85 18.59
CA LYS A 54 -10.91 -5.50 19.05
C LYS A 54 -9.86 -4.84 18.15
N ASP A 55 -8.80 -5.58 17.77
CA ASP A 55 -7.77 -5.07 16.87
C ASP A 55 -8.37 -4.73 15.48
N MET A 56 -9.15 -5.66 14.92
CA MET A 56 -9.83 -5.45 13.64
C MET A 56 -10.81 -4.26 13.68
N ALA A 57 -11.58 -4.11 14.76
CA ALA A 57 -12.47 -2.96 14.92
C ALA A 57 -11.70 -1.63 14.98
N HIS A 58 -10.54 -1.62 15.65
CA HIS A 58 -9.63 -0.47 15.68
C HIS A 58 -9.08 -0.15 14.29
N GLU A 59 -8.61 -1.16 13.57
CA GLU A 59 -8.08 -1.03 12.21
C GLU A 59 -9.15 -0.50 11.23
N ILE A 60 -10.36 -1.06 11.26
CA ILE A 60 -11.48 -0.61 10.41
C ILE A 60 -11.85 0.84 10.73
N LYS A 61 -11.93 1.20 12.02
CA LYS A 61 -12.21 2.58 12.45
C LYS A 61 -11.24 3.58 11.83
N TRP A 62 -9.94 3.33 11.96
CA TRP A 62 -8.92 4.22 11.43
C TRP A 62 -8.83 4.16 9.91
N GLY A 63 -9.02 2.99 9.32
CA GLY A 63 -9.12 2.83 7.89
C GLY A 63 -10.24 3.65 7.26
N LEU A 64 -11.42 3.70 7.90
CA LEU A 64 -12.55 4.54 7.46
C LEU A 64 -12.30 6.02 7.75
N ALA A 65 -11.75 6.37 8.92
CA ALA A 65 -11.39 7.75 9.25
C ALA A 65 -10.39 8.33 8.23
N ASN A 66 -9.41 7.54 7.80
CA ASN A 66 -8.46 7.93 6.76
C ASN A 66 -9.16 8.26 5.41
N LYS A 67 -10.31 7.65 5.11
CA LYS A 67 -11.04 7.95 3.86
C LYS A 67 -11.58 9.38 3.80
N LEU A 68 -11.68 10.09 4.92
CA LEU A 68 -12.05 11.52 4.93
C LEU A 68 -11.09 12.37 4.08
N ASN A 69 -9.82 11.96 3.96
CA ASN A 69 -8.87 12.61 3.06
C ASN A 69 -9.29 12.57 1.59
N PHE A 70 -10.10 11.59 1.19
CA PHE A 70 -10.62 11.48 -0.17
C PHE A 70 -11.65 12.58 -0.49
N LEU A 71 -12.28 13.19 0.51
CA LEU A 71 -13.11 14.38 0.29
C LEU A 71 -12.25 15.56 -0.16
N PHE A 72 -11.18 15.82 0.58
CA PHE A 72 -10.25 16.91 0.23
C PHE A 72 -9.55 16.66 -1.12
N TYR A 73 -8.93 15.49 -1.28
CA TYR A 73 -8.22 15.17 -2.53
C TYR A 73 -9.17 15.00 -3.72
N GLY A 74 -10.42 14.58 -3.49
CA GLY A 74 -11.46 14.54 -4.50
C GLY A 74 -11.79 15.95 -5.00
N LEU A 75 -11.99 16.91 -4.09
CA LEU A 75 -12.18 18.32 -4.45
C LEU A 75 -10.99 18.89 -5.22
N LEU A 76 -9.77 18.65 -4.73
CA LEU A 76 -8.54 19.14 -5.37
C LEU A 76 -8.36 18.54 -6.76
N ILE A 77 -8.48 17.22 -6.91
CA ILE A 77 -8.27 16.54 -8.20
C ILE A 77 -9.36 16.96 -9.19
N TYR A 78 -10.61 17.10 -8.74
CA TYR A 78 -11.68 17.55 -9.62
C TYR A 78 -11.49 19.01 -10.03
N TRP A 79 -11.03 19.88 -9.13
CA TRP A 79 -10.66 21.25 -9.46
C TRP A 79 -9.53 21.31 -10.50
N LEU A 80 -8.47 20.53 -10.31
CA LEU A 80 -7.36 20.43 -11.28
C LEU A 80 -7.83 19.93 -12.65
N TYR A 81 -8.77 18.98 -12.67
CA TYR A 81 -9.38 18.46 -13.89
C TYR A 81 -10.19 19.55 -14.62
N ASP A 82 -11.08 20.22 -13.90
CA ASP A 82 -11.97 21.25 -14.44
C ASP A 82 -11.21 22.45 -15.03
N HIS A 83 -10.02 22.74 -14.48
CA HIS A 83 -9.13 23.81 -14.96
C HIS A 83 -8.06 23.32 -15.95
N GLY A 84 -8.14 22.08 -16.41
CA GLY A 84 -7.21 21.54 -17.42
C GLY A 84 -5.78 21.34 -16.94
N HIS A 85 -5.56 21.19 -15.63
CA HIS A 85 -4.22 21.00 -15.05
C HIS A 85 -3.79 19.53 -14.95
N LEU A 86 -4.68 18.57 -15.21
CA LEU A 86 -4.32 17.16 -15.19
C LEU A 86 -3.78 16.71 -16.53
N ALA A 87 -2.72 15.91 -16.51
CA ALA A 87 -2.14 15.27 -17.68
C ALA A 87 -2.89 13.98 -18.08
N LEU A 88 -4.25 14.00 -17.98
CA LEU A 88 -5.07 12.86 -18.36
C LEU A 88 -5.35 12.90 -19.87
N TYR A 89 -5.32 11.73 -20.49
CA TYR A 89 -5.76 11.54 -21.88
C TYR A 89 -6.78 10.42 -21.97
N PHE A 90 -7.69 10.52 -22.93
CA PHE A 90 -8.82 9.59 -23.08
C PHE A 90 -8.78 8.83 -24.40
N GLU A 91 -8.05 9.34 -25.39
CA GLU A 91 -7.90 8.72 -26.69
C GLU A 91 -6.88 7.58 -26.64
N TRP A 92 -7.25 6.41 -27.16
CA TRP A 92 -6.41 5.20 -27.11
C TRP A 92 -5.11 5.31 -27.91
N ASP A 93 -5.08 6.16 -28.92
CA ASP A 93 -3.97 6.40 -29.83
C ASP A 93 -3.15 7.66 -29.48
N ALA A 94 -3.49 8.37 -28.40
CA ALA A 94 -2.74 9.55 -27.95
C ALA A 94 -1.27 9.21 -27.61
N TYR A 95 -1.01 7.99 -27.18
CA TYR A 95 0.33 7.46 -26.89
C TYR A 95 0.49 6.05 -27.47
N PRO A 96 1.72 5.59 -27.76
CA PRO A 96 1.96 4.21 -28.19
C PRO A 96 1.36 3.19 -27.23
N TRP A 97 0.80 2.09 -27.72
CA TRP A 97 0.09 1.07 -26.94
C TRP A 97 0.87 0.51 -25.76
N TRP A 98 2.21 0.45 -25.86
CA TRP A 98 3.10 -0.03 -24.80
C TRP A 98 3.29 0.98 -23.66
N TYR A 99 3.04 2.28 -23.90
CA TYR A 99 3.25 3.33 -22.90
C TYR A 99 2.43 3.09 -21.63
N GLY A 100 1.16 2.75 -21.76
CA GLY A 100 0.27 2.47 -20.64
C GLY A 100 0.77 1.35 -19.73
N TRP A 101 1.45 0.35 -20.31
CA TRP A 101 2.03 -0.76 -19.55
C TRP A 101 3.39 -0.39 -18.93
N LEU A 102 4.22 0.31 -19.66
CA LEU A 102 5.56 0.70 -19.19
C LEU A 102 5.50 1.73 -18.05
N ILE A 103 4.51 2.62 -18.08
CA ILE A 103 4.39 3.66 -17.05
C ILE A 103 4.00 3.08 -15.67
N ILE A 104 3.33 1.92 -15.60
CA ILE A 104 2.93 1.30 -14.33
C ILE A 104 4.13 0.98 -13.43
N PRO A 105 5.17 0.23 -13.88
CA PRO A 105 6.34 0.00 -13.03
C PRO A 105 7.10 1.27 -12.66
N VAL A 106 7.11 2.29 -13.54
CA VAL A 106 7.68 3.59 -13.24
C VAL A 106 6.90 4.28 -12.10
N LEU A 107 5.57 4.28 -12.19
CA LEU A 107 4.70 4.83 -11.13
C LEU A 107 4.85 4.06 -9.81
N LEU A 108 5.00 2.74 -9.86
CA LEU A 108 5.25 1.93 -8.66
C LEU A 108 6.58 2.33 -8.00
N PHE A 109 7.63 2.50 -8.78
CA PHE A 109 8.93 2.93 -8.29
C PHE A 109 8.89 4.35 -7.69
N LEU A 110 8.25 5.29 -8.38
CA LEU A 110 8.10 6.68 -7.91
C LEU A 110 7.23 6.76 -6.64
N HIS A 111 6.15 5.97 -6.60
CA HIS A 111 5.29 5.90 -5.42
C HIS A 111 6.03 5.30 -4.22
N ASP A 112 6.80 4.24 -4.45
CA ASP A 112 7.60 3.61 -3.39
C ASP A 112 8.71 4.55 -2.89
N ALA A 113 9.35 5.31 -3.79
CA ALA A 113 10.32 6.34 -3.43
C ALA A 113 9.68 7.42 -2.53
N TYR A 114 8.51 7.94 -2.96
CA TYR A 114 7.75 8.90 -2.17
C TYR A 114 7.37 8.34 -0.80
N PHE A 115 6.84 7.11 -0.78
CA PHE A 115 6.43 6.43 0.44
C PHE A 115 7.62 6.21 1.38
N PHE A 116 8.74 5.67 0.90
CA PHE A 116 9.93 5.44 1.71
C PHE A 116 10.37 6.72 2.44
N TRP A 117 10.54 7.84 1.72
CA TRP A 117 11.01 9.08 2.31
C TRP A 117 10.00 9.71 3.27
N SER A 118 8.71 9.74 2.91
CA SER A 118 7.68 10.26 3.80
C SER A 118 7.54 9.39 5.06
N HIS A 119 7.56 8.07 4.93
CA HIS A 119 7.47 7.11 6.02
C HIS A 119 8.71 7.18 6.94
N TYR A 120 9.91 7.22 6.37
CA TYR A 120 11.14 7.43 7.14
C TYR A 120 11.08 8.71 7.98
N LEU A 121 10.58 9.81 7.40
CA LEU A 121 10.38 11.07 8.12
C LEU A 121 9.33 10.95 9.22
N MET A 122 8.23 10.21 9.00
CA MET A 122 7.19 9.98 10.01
C MET A 122 7.70 9.22 11.24
N HIS A 123 8.80 8.50 11.14
CA HIS A 123 9.48 7.90 12.28
C HIS A 123 10.41 8.88 13.03
N LYS A 124 10.59 10.12 12.54
CA LYS A 124 11.43 11.16 13.18
C LYS A 124 10.55 12.26 13.80
N GLU A 125 10.98 12.79 14.95
CA GLU A 125 10.33 13.97 15.52
C GLU A 125 10.74 15.24 14.72
N PRO A 126 9.83 16.20 14.52
CA PRO A 126 8.47 16.28 15.04
C PRO A 126 7.40 15.58 14.17
N PHE A 127 7.76 15.01 13.00
CA PHE A 127 6.81 14.44 12.04
C PHE A 127 6.01 13.28 12.62
N ARG A 128 6.64 12.43 13.44
CA ARG A 128 5.96 11.34 14.14
C ARG A 128 4.76 11.81 14.95
N ARG A 129 4.91 12.93 15.64
CA ARG A 129 3.83 13.54 16.45
C ARG A 129 2.78 14.20 15.57
N LEU A 130 3.18 14.91 14.51
CA LEU A 130 2.29 15.63 13.61
C LEU A 130 1.39 14.66 12.83
N THR A 131 1.94 13.59 12.30
CA THR A 131 1.20 12.58 11.53
C THR A 131 0.46 11.59 12.42
N ARG A 132 0.81 11.50 13.71
CA ARG A 132 0.33 10.47 14.64
C ARG A 132 0.58 9.04 14.13
N HIS A 133 1.73 8.82 13.54
CA HIS A 133 2.15 7.54 12.96
C HIS A 133 2.12 6.36 13.95
N ASN A 134 2.16 6.64 15.25
CA ASN A 134 1.93 5.65 16.30
C ASN A 134 0.54 4.98 16.27
N VAL A 135 -0.44 5.56 15.57
CA VAL A 135 -1.76 4.92 15.37
C VAL A 135 -1.60 3.70 14.47
N HIS A 136 -0.82 3.82 13.40
CA HIS A 136 -0.50 2.71 12.49
C HIS A 136 0.28 1.59 13.20
N HIS A 137 1.30 1.95 13.97
CA HIS A 137 2.09 1.01 14.76
C HIS A 137 1.41 0.48 16.04
N GLY A 138 0.20 0.95 16.34
CA GLY A 138 -0.56 0.51 17.53
C GLY A 138 -1.01 -0.95 17.47
N VAL A 139 -1.01 -1.56 16.29
CA VAL A 139 -1.33 -2.96 16.08
C VAL A 139 -0.10 -3.66 15.49
N VAL A 140 0.50 -4.56 16.27
CA VAL A 140 1.65 -5.39 15.83
C VAL A 140 1.18 -6.65 15.12
N ASN A 141 0.05 -7.24 15.56
CA ASN A 141 -0.54 -8.41 14.92
C ASN A 141 -1.48 -7.98 13.80
N VAL A 142 -0.88 -7.53 12.72
CA VAL A 142 -1.56 -6.91 11.56
C VAL A 142 -2.57 -7.85 10.89
N SER A 143 -3.65 -7.28 10.39
CA SER A 143 -4.65 -7.92 9.54
C SER A 143 -4.77 -7.18 8.20
N PRO A 144 -5.48 -7.72 7.20
CA PRO A 144 -5.73 -7.01 5.94
C PRO A 144 -6.31 -5.61 6.10
N PHE A 145 -7.03 -5.35 7.20
CA PHE A 145 -7.62 -4.04 7.48
C PHE A 145 -6.57 -3.01 7.92
N SER A 146 -5.43 -3.44 8.48
CA SER A 146 -4.36 -2.55 8.93
C SER A 146 -3.65 -1.83 7.79
N ALA A 147 -3.72 -2.35 6.55
CA ALA A 147 -3.14 -1.75 5.36
C ALA A 147 -3.51 -0.27 5.13
N PHE A 148 -4.61 0.19 5.73
CA PHE A 148 -5.09 1.57 5.63
C PHE A 148 -5.47 2.16 6.99
N SER A 149 -5.11 1.47 8.08
CA SER A 149 -5.36 1.88 9.45
C SER A 149 -4.33 2.92 9.90
N VAL A 150 -4.43 4.10 9.34
CA VAL A 150 -3.57 5.24 9.63
C VAL A 150 -4.39 6.43 10.12
N HIS A 151 -3.78 7.28 10.93
CA HIS A 151 -4.42 8.54 11.31
C HIS A 151 -4.65 9.43 10.07
N PRO A 152 -5.75 10.21 9.95
CA PRO A 152 -5.98 11.07 8.79
C PRO A 152 -4.82 12.01 8.46
N ALA A 153 -4.08 12.52 9.45
CA ALA A 153 -2.90 13.37 9.21
C ALA A 153 -1.76 12.62 8.49
N GLU A 154 -1.56 11.35 8.78
CA GLU A 154 -0.63 10.48 8.06
C GLU A 154 -1.12 10.19 6.64
N GLY A 155 -2.37 9.73 6.53
CA GLY A 155 -2.98 9.45 5.23
C GLY A 155 -3.08 10.68 4.32
N PHE A 156 -3.15 11.88 4.89
CA PHE A 156 -3.05 13.12 4.11
C PHE A 156 -1.71 13.22 3.39
N VAL A 157 -0.61 12.96 4.09
CA VAL A 157 0.73 12.96 3.50
C VAL A 157 0.85 11.84 2.45
N GLU A 158 0.44 10.61 2.77
CA GLU A 158 0.55 9.48 1.83
C GLU A 158 -0.24 9.69 0.54
N LEU A 159 -1.41 10.31 0.62
CA LEU A 159 -2.26 10.57 -0.54
C LEU A 159 -1.76 11.71 -1.44
N ALA A 160 -0.88 12.58 -0.95
CA ALA A 160 -0.39 13.74 -1.69
C ALA A 160 0.39 13.37 -2.98
N PHE A 161 0.93 12.17 -3.06
CA PHE A 161 1.55 11.63 -4.27
C PHE A 161 0.60 11.66 -5.48
N ARG A 162 -0.69 11.39 -5.27
CA ARG A 162 -1.68 11.22 -6.35
C ARG A 162 -1.92 12.47 -7.19
N PRO A 163 -2.28 13.64 -6.63
CA PRO A 163 -2.46 14.84 -7.44
C PRO A 163 -1.16 15.26 -8.14
N VAL A 164 0.00 15.06 -7.50
CA VAL A 164 1.30 15.38 -8.12
C VAL A 164 1.51 14.55 -9.39
N ILE A 165 1.31 13.24 -9.32
CA ILE A 165 1.48 12.36 -10.49
C ILE A 165 0.45 12.66 -11.57
N LEU A 166 -0.79 12.96 -11.20
CA LEU A 166 -1.85 13.29 -12.17
C LEU A 166 -1.59 14.60 -12.93
N VAL A 167 -0.84 15.53 -12.35
CA VAL A 167 -0.41 16.77 -13.02
C VAL A 167 0.81 16.52 -13.90
N LEU A 168 1.75 15.68 -13.48
CA LEU A 168 3.07 15.56 -14.11
C LEU A 168 3.16 14.47 -15.18
N VAL A 169 2.34 13.43 -15.08
CA VAL A 169 2.48 12.22 -15.91
C VAL A 169 1.22 12.01 -16.75
N PRO A 170 1.33 11.95 -18.08
CA PRO A 170 0.20 11.60 -18.93
C PRO A 170 -0.33 10.20 -18.60
N LEU A 171 -1.60 10.11 -18.19
CA LEU A 171 -2.20 8.84 -17.80
C LEU A 171 -3.57 8.64 -18.45
N HIS A 172 -3.77 7.45 -19.01
CA HIS A 172 -5.09 7.00 -19.37
C HIS A 172 -5.85 6.53 -18.11
N PRO A 173 -7.16 6.82 -17.95
CA PRO A 173 -7.93 6.39 -16.77
C PRO A 173 -7.85 4.89 -16.47
N LEU A 174 -7.78 4.03 -17.50
CA LEU A 174 -7.59 2.59 -17.32
C LEU A 174 -6.23 2.27 -16.69
N THR A 175 -5.14 2.87 -17.18
CA THR A 175 -3.79 2.69 -16.61
C THR A 175 -3.75 3.14 -15.15
N LEU A 176 -4.36 4.28 -14.84
CA LEU A 176 -4.52 4.76 -13.47
C LEU A 176 -5.30 3.75 -12.62
N GLY A 177 -6.42 3.23 -13.13
CA GLY A 177 -7.25 2.22 -12.45
C GLY A 177 -6.46 0.95 -12.13
N ILE A 178 -5.68 0.44 -13.09
CA ILE A 178 -4.81 -0.74 -12.90
C ILE A 178 -3.74 -0.45 -11.85
N PHE A 179 -3.07 0.69 -11.92
CA PHE A 179 -2.08 1.12 -10.93
C PHE A 179 -2.68 1.18 -9.50
N LEU A 180 -3.89 1.75 -9.35
CA LEU A 180 -4.58 1.83 -8.07
C LEU A 180 -5.00 0.46 -7.52
N ILE A 181 -5.35 -0.50 -8.38
CA ILE A 181 -5.66 -1.88 -7.97
C ILE A 181 -4.38 -2.60 -7.52
N ILE A 182 -3.30 -2.48 -8.29
CA ILE A 182 -2.01 -3.10 -7.96
C ILE A 182 -1.50 -2.59 -6.62
N THR A 183 -1.41 -1.27 -6.43
CA THR A 183 -0.91 -0.66 -5.19
C THR A 183 -1.77 -1.01 -3.99
N PHE A 184 -3.09 -1.05 -4.16
CA PHE A 184 -4.01 -1.49 -3.12
C PHE A 184 -3.75 -2.95 -2.72
N SER A 185 -3.65 -3.84 -3.71
CA SER A 185 -3.46 -5.28 -3.49
C SER A 185 -2.11 -5.58 -2.83
N LEU A 186 -1.04 -4.94 -3.29
CA LEU A 186 0.29 -5.09 -2.69
C LEU A 186 0.32 -4.61 -1.23
N ASN A 187 -0.35 -3.50 -0.93
CA ASN A 187 -0.45 -3.01 0.44
C ASN A 187 -1.22 -3.99 1.35
N VAL A 188 -2.35 -4.53 0.88
CA VAL A 188 -3.11 -5.56 1.62
C VAL A 188 -2.30 -6.83 1.82
N ILE A 189 -1.54 -7.28 0.81
CA ILE A 189 -0.66 -8.46 0.93
C ILE A 189 0.44 -8.19 1.96
N GLY A 190 1.09 -7.03 1.93
CA GLY A 190 2.11 -6.63 2.91
C GLY A 190 1.61 -6.68 4.36
N HIS A 191 0.34 -6.31 4.58
CA HIS A 191 -0.31 -6.33 5.89
C HIS A 191 -1.10 -7.62 6.18
N SER A 192 -0.99 -8.63 5.32
CA SER A 192 -1.84 -9.82 5.41
C SER A 192 -1.58 -10.71 6.63
N GLY A 193 -0.42 -10.60 7.26
CA GLY A 193 0.02 -11.54 8.30
C GLY A 193 0.42 -12.92 7.79
N TYR A 194 0.53 -13.11 6.47
CA TYR A 194 0.90 -14.37 5.82
C TYR A 194 2.02 -14.16 4.80
N GLU A 195 3.01 -15.05 4.79
CA GLU A 195 4.10 -15.02 3.82
C GLU A 195 3.82 -16.00 2.68
N PHE A 196 3.37 -15.47 1.53
CA PHE A 196 3.02 -16.29 0.36
C PHE A 196 4.12 -16.37 -0.69
N PHE A 197 5.14 -15.51 -0.60
CA PHE A 197 6.20 -15.53 -1.60
C PHE A 197 7.08 -16.79 -1.48
N PRO A 198 7.62 -17.26 -2.61
CA PRO A 198 8.40 -18.49 -2.66
C PRO A 198 9.75 -18.31 -1.96
N ARG A 199 10.35 -19.43 -1.56
CA ARG A 199 11.73 -19.45 -1.05
C ARG A 199 12.70 -18.85 -2.06
N GLY A 200 13.72 -18.17 -1.56
CA GLY A 200 14.70 -17.46 -2.41
C GLY A 200 14.22 -16.11 -2.96
N TYR A 201 12.99 -15.66 -2.61
CA TYR A 201 12.45 -14.37 -3.06
C TYR A 201 13.35 -13.19 -2.68
N THR A 202 13.92 -13.21 -1.47
CA THR A 202 14.76 -12.13 -0.94
C THR A 202 16.18 -12.09 -1.49
N THR A 203 16.63 -13.21 -2.10
CA THR A 203 18.00 -13.36 -2.60
C THR A 203 18.10 -13.49 -4.12
N SER A 204 17.02 -13.89 -4.81
CA SER A 204 17.00 -14.00 -6.27
C SER A 204 17.20 -12.62 -6.92
N VAL A 205 18.02 -12.58 -7.97
CA VAL A 205 18.32 -11.35 -8.74
C VAL A 205 17.07 -10.68 -9.33
N PHE A 206 15.99 -11.44 -9.56
CA PHE A 206 14.75 -10.95 -10.15
C PHE A 206 13.80 -10.33 -9.12
N THR A 207 13.87 -10.74 -7.84
CA THR A 207 12.87 -10.39 -6.83
C THR A 207 13.43 -9.76 -5.57
N LYS A 208 14.75 -9.78 -5.36
CA LYS A 208 15.41 -9.30 -4.12
C LYS A 208 15.12 -7.86 -3.74
N PHE A 209 14.60 -7.06 -4.67
CA PHE A 209 14.20 -5.68 -4.40
C PHE A 209 12.71 -5.54 -4.08
N GLY A 210 11.92 -6.60 -4.19
CA GLY A 210 10.53 -6.60 -3.76
C GLY A 210 10.39 -6.73 -2.25
N SER A 211 9.44 -6.02 -1.66
CA SER A 211 9.06 -6.20 -0.26
C SER A 211 8.13 -7.42 -0.09
N SER A 212 7.93 -7.86 1.14
CA SER A 212 7.05 -8.98 1.47
C SER A 212 6.27 -8.71 2.76
N ALA A 213 5.32 -9.59 3.09
CA ALA A 213 4.60 -9.49 4.35
C ALA A 213 5.55 -9.65 5.57
N SER A 214 6.59 -10.48 5.46
CA SER A 214 7.63 -10.62 6.49
C SER A 214 8.46 -9.34 6.65
N PHE A 215 8.75 -8.63 5.55
CA PHE A 215 9.45 -7.36 5.57
C PHE A 215 8.69 -6.30 6.38
N HIS A 216 7.40 -6.15 6.07
CA HIS A 216 6.55 -5.16 6.71
C HIS A 216 6.19 -5.55 8.16
N TYR A 217 6.02 -6.84 8.45
CA TYR A 217 5.86 -7.32 9.82
C TYR A 217 7.05 -6.96 10.73
N LEU A 218 8.28 -7.11 10.24
CA LEU A 218 9.48 -6.71 10.98
C LEU A 218 9.53 -5.20 11.21
N HIS A 219 9.04 -4.40 10.25
CA HIS A 219 8.87 -2.97 10.42
C HIS A 219 7.91 -2.65 11.59
N HIS A 220 6.70 -3.21 11.59
CA HIS A 220 5.74 -3.00 12.68
C HIS A 220 6.27 -3.44 14.05
N LYS A 221 7.08 -4.50 14.07
CA LYS A 221 7.69 -5.01 15.30
C LYS A 221 8.79 -4.09 15.85
N ASN A 222 9.63 -3.52 15.00
CA ASN A 222 10.84 -2.78 15.41
C ASN A 222 10.70 -1.26 15.22
N GLY A 223 9.95 -0.78 14.22
CA GLY A 223 9.73 0.63 13.92
C GLY A 223 10.96 1.43 13.48
N SER A 224 12.13 0.80 13.36
CA SER A 224 13.40 1.48 13.04
C SER A 224 14.08 0.98 11.77
N THR A 225 13.49 0.00 11.10
CA THR A 225 14.00 -0.66 9.89
C THR A 225 12.87 -0.93 8.91
N ASN A 226 13.18 -1.22 7.64
CA ASN A 226 12.23 -1.66 6.62
C ASN A 226 11.13 -0.64 6.31
N PHE A 227 11.50 0.57 5.88
CA PHE A 227 10.56 1.67 5.64
C PHE A 227 9.84 1.62 4.28
N GLY A 228 10.31 0.82 3.32
CA GLY A 228 9.70 0.66 2.00
C GLY A 228 8.31 0.01 2.06
N LEU A 229 7.50 0.20 1.02
CA LEU A 229 6.15 -0.34 0.91
C LEU A 229 6.08 -1.53 -0.06
N PHE A 230 6.40 -1.31 -1.33
CA PHE A 230 6.35 -2.34 -2.39
C PHE A 230 7.73 -2.89 -2.72
N LEU A 231 8.76 -2.08 -2.46
CA LEU A 231 10.15 -2.41 -2.73
C LEU A 231 10.97 -2.23 -1.46
N CYS A 232 11.99 -3.06 -1.29
CA CYS A 232 13.04 -2.85 -0.29
C CYS A 232 14.30 -2.20 -0.91
N PHE A 233 14.17 -1.65 -2.12
CA PHE A 233 15.27 -1.00 -2.85
C PHE A 233 15.90 0.14 -2.04
N TRP A 234 15.05 1.04 -1.54
CA TRP A 234 15.51 2.21 -0.76
C TRP A 234 16.13 1.80 0.56
N ASP A 235 15.56 0.79 1.24
CA ASP A 235 16.13 0.28 2.50
C ASP A 235 17.51 -0.33 2.28
N ARG A 236 17.72 -1.06 1.18
CA ARG A 236 19.04 -1.58 0.82
C ARG A 236 20.04 -0.47 0.51
N MET A 237 19.62 0.57 -0.20
CA MET A 237 20.48 1.72 -0.56
C MET A 237 20.83 2.59 0.64
N MET A 238 19.88 2.78 1.57
CA MET A 238 20.02 3.66 2.72
C MET A 238 20.52 2.95 3.99
N GLY A 239 20.74 1.62 3.92
CA GLY A 239 21.20 0.84 5.06
C GLY A 239 20.16 0.69 6.18
N THR A 240 18.88 0.78 5.84
CA THR A 240 17.76 0.67 6.78
C THR A 240 17.08 -0.71 6.76
N MET A 241 17.64 -1.68 6.02
CA MET A 241 17.18 -3.07 6.05
C MET A 241 17.32 -3.67 7.45
N ASN A 242 16.31 -4.42 7.87
CA ASN A 242 16.43 -5.26 9.06
C ASN A 242 17.45 -6.38 8.80
N PRO A 243 18.49 -6.55 9.63
CA PRO A 243 19.54 -7.54 9.40
C PRO A 243 19.01 -8.98 9.42
N ASP A 244 17.94 -9.25 10.16
CA ASP A 244 17.36 -10.59 10.30
C ASP A 244 16.32 -10.90 9.21
N TYR A 245 16.05 -9.96 8.27
CA TYR A 245 14.93 -10.09 7.32
C TYR A 245 15.02 -11.33 6.45
N GLU A 246 16.17 -11.62 5.85
CA GLU A 246 16.31 -12.74 4.93
C GLU A 246 16.15 -14.09 5.64
N GLU A 247 16.75 -14.24 6.82
CA GLU A 247 16.59 -15.45 7.64
C GLU A 247 15.14 -15.60 8.13
N PHE A 248 14.56 -14.50 8.61
CA PHE A 248 13.17 -14.47 9.07
C PHE A 248 12.20 -14.86 7.95
N PHE A 249 12.39 -14.34 6.75
CA PHE A 249 11.59 -14.66 5.57
C PHE A 249 11.71 -16.14 5.19
N GLU A 250 12.93 -16.66 5.01
CA GLU A 250 13.15 -18.06 4.61
C GLU A 250 12.54 -19.05 5.61
N ALA A 251 12.60 -18.75 6.91
CA ALA A 251 11.97 -19.55 7.94
C ALA A 251 10.43 -19.65 7.79
N ARG A 252 9.75 -18.62 7.25
CA ARG A 252 8.30 -18.60 6.96
C ARG A 252 7.99 -19.17 5.58
N ALA A 253 8.81 -18.88 4.60
CA ALA A 253 8.67 -19.40 3.25
C ALA A 253 8.99 -20.91 3.11
N LYS A 254 9.53 -21.57 4.15
CA LYS A 254 9.93 -22.99 4.14
C LYS A 254 8.83 -23.96 3.71
N HIS A 255 7.57 -23.60 3.90
CA HIS A 255 6.42 -24.42 3.50
C HIS A 255 5.99 -24.19 2.05
N ASN A 256 6.58 -23.22 1.36
CA ASN A 256 6.32 -23.00 -0.04
C ASN A 256 7.08 -24.07 -0.88
N LYS A 257 6.34 -24.79 -1.74
CA LYS A 257 6.92 -25.85 -2.57
C LYS A 257 7.80 -25.31 -3.69
N PHE A 258 7.54 -24.08 -4.13
CA PHE A 258 8.32 -23.43 -5.16
C PHE A 258 9.51 -22.69 -4.55
N LYS A 259 10.69 -22.83 -5.17
CA LYS A 259 11.91 -22.11 -4.80
C LYS A 259 12.43 -21.35 -6.02
N LEU A 260 12.70 -20.07 -5.87
CA LEU A 260 13.33 -19.27 -6.91
C LEU A 260 14.84 -19.59 -7.01
N PRO A 261 15.43 -19.46 -8.21
CA PRO A 261 16.87 -19.52 -8.36
C PRO A 261 17.55 -18.44 -7.51
N THR A 262 18.55 -18.84 -6.74
CA THR A 262 19.41 -17.94 -5.97
C THR A 262 20.80 -17.93 -6.62
N PRO A 263 21.53 -16.81 -6.58
CA PRO A 263 22.93 -16.81 -6.96
C PRO A 263 23.70 -17.75 -6.02
N ASP A 264 24.67 -18.46 -6.58
CA ASP A 264 25.64 -19.29 -5.84
C ASP A 264 26.56 -18.40 -5.00
#